data_77ad0692334f632104d22c0d44c4c9f0
#
_entry.id   77ad0692334f632104d22c0d44c4c9f0
#
_cell.length_a   1.000
_cell.length_b   1.000
_cell.length_c   1.000
_cell.angle_alpha   90.00
_cell.angle_beta   90.00
_cell.angle_gamma   90.00
#
_symmetry.space_group_name_H-M   'P 1'
#
loop_
_entity.id
_entity.type
_entity.pdbx_description
1 polymer ?
#
loop_
_entity_poly.entity_id
_entity_poly.type
_entity_poly.pdbx_seq_one_letter_code
_entity_poly.pdbx_strand_id
1 'polypeptide(L)'
;MTTAVLADHHGAPRTSALELYFCSFADGKDMGDLKKVAAGWDKWVDSNFTESYNAYILSPVLINGADFPYDSLWLGVAENQQAMGKVMDDWSAKGGEWQQKFDAASKCDSHALLTSMEVRPYDKLGQAGYLQVSACQFKSGAGFAELAAADKKWNAWMDKNAMPGGIYRWIPGVGAQRADKSDFYGVYVAESLADRGQAHDMMMAGGFQVWNSLYDGISDCDNPRVWSAQPAGGVTAQ
;
A
#
# COMPACT_ATOMS: atom_id res chain seq x y z
N MET A 1 -43.35 -13.64 -12.05
CA MET A 1 -42.25 -12.77 -12.44
C MET A 1 -41.66 -12.18 -11.18
N THR A 2 -40.55 -12.75 -10.70
CA THR A 2 -39.86 -12.32 -9.47
C THR A 2 -38.78 -11.36 -9.89
N THR A 3 -38.97 -10.09 -9.62
CA THR A 3 -37.94 -9.04 -9.81
C THR A 3 -36.84 -9.29 -8.77
N ALA A 4 -35.67 -9.72 -9.23
CA ALA A 4 -34.48 -9.73 -8.41
C ALA A 4 -34.12 -8.27 -8.06
N VAL A 5 -34.31 -7.91 -6.80
CA VAL A 5 -33.76 -6.67 -6.23
C VAL A 5 -32.25 -6.87 -6.17
N LEU A 6 -31.52 -6.23 -7.06
CA LEU A 6 -30.07 -6.09 -6.91
C LEU A 6 -29.84 -5.27 -5.65
N ALA A 7 -29.35 -5.93 -4.61
CA ALA A 7 -28.92 -5.26 -3.40
C ALA A 7 -27.80 -4.29 -3.77
N ASP A 8 -28.07 -3.01 -3.66
CA ASP A 8 -27.12 -1.92 -3.82
C ASP A 8 -26.16 -2.00 -2.62
N HIS A 9 -25.01 -2.62 -2.81
CA HIS A 9 -23.95 -2.70 -1.81
C HIS A 9 -23.30 -1.33 -1.63
N HIS A 10 -24.02 -0.38 -1.05
CA HIS A 10 -23.44 0.81 -0.43
C HIS A 10 -22.83 0.44 0.94
N GLY A 11 -21.99 -0.60 0.95
CA GLY A 11 -21.16 -0.93 2.09
C GLY A 11 -20.05 0.12 2.27
N ALA A 12 -19.64 0.35 3.52
CA ALA A 12 -18.41 1.09 3.79
C ALA A 12 -17.25 0.48 2.98
N PRO A 13 -16.27 1.30 2.51
CA PRO A 13 -15.14 0.78 1.75
C PRO A 13 -14.40 -0.29 2.56
N ARG A 14 -13.93 -1.36 1.88
CA ARG A 14 -13.07 -2.35 2.54
C ARG A 14 -11.82 -1.65 3.05
N THR A 15 -11.49 -1.91 4.30
CA THR A 15 -10.28 -1.38 4.91
C THR A 15 -9.41 -2.52 5.42
N SER A 16 -8.10 -2.28 5.46
CA SER A 16 -7.11 -3.15 6.11
C SER A 16 -6.13 -2.31 6.91
N ALA A 17 -5.50 -2.92 7.89
CA ALA A 17 -4.38 -2.31 8.59
C ALA A 17 -3.10 -2.52 7.79
N LEU A 18 -2.28 -1.48 7.73
CA LEU A 18 -0.94 -1.55 7.20
C LEU A 18 0.07 -1.18 8.27
N GLU A 19 1.24 -1.81 8.23
CA GLU A 19 2.44 -1.31 8.86
C GLU A 19 3.52 -1.05 7.82
N LEU A 20 4.28 0.02 8.02
CA LEU A 20 5.42 0.38 7.20
C LEU A 20 6.66 0.56 8.06
N TYR A 21 7.73 -0.17 7.73
CA TYR A 21 9.07 0.12 8.23
C TYR A 21 9.90 0.73 7.11
N PHE A 22 10.65 1.78 7.43
CA PHE A 22 11.58 2.46 6.53
C PHE A 22 13.00 2.04 6.89
N CYS A 23 13.67 1.33 5.99
CA CYS A 23 14.88 0.59 6.32
C CYS A 23 16.04 0.90 5.38
N SER A 24 17.24 0.97 5.95
CA SER A 24 18.52 1.00 5.23
C SER A 24 19.27 -0.30 5.46
N PHE A 25 20.03 -0.80 4.49
CA PHE A 25 20.82 -2.02 4.67
C PHE A 25 21.90 -1.81 5.72
N ALA A 26 22.18 -2.85 6.50
CA ALA A 26 23.33 -2.87 7.41
C ALA A 26 24.65 -2.89 6.60
N ASP A 27 25.76 -2.52 7.23
CA ASP A 27 27.08 -2.43 6.57
C ASP A 27 27.43 -3.73 5.84
N GLY A 28 27.70 -3.62 4.55
CA GLY A 28 28.05 -4.75 3.68
C GLY A 28 26.89 -5.70 3.36
N LYS A 29 25.64 -5.30 3.65
CA LYS A 29 24.42 -6.03 3.33
C LYS A 29 23.72 -5.46 2.13
N ASP A 30 22.82 -6.28 1.54
CA ASP A 30 22.04 -5.91 0.37
C ASP A 30 20.63 -6.51 0.41
N MET A 31 19.86 -6.24 -0.63
CA MET A 31 18.51 -6.80 -0.83
C MET A 31 18.50 -8.34 -0.81
N GLY A 32 19.55 -8.99 -1.27
CA GLY A 32 19.64 -10.45 -1.26
C GLY A 32 19.75 -11.00 0.17
N ASP A 33 20.46 -10.31 1.06
CA ASP A 33 20.55 -10.70 2.48
C ASP A 33 19.19 -10.53 3.17
N LEU A 34 18.49 -9.39 2.94
CA LEU A 34 17.16 -9.16 3.49
C LEU A 34 16.15 -10.23 3.02
N LYS A 35 16.15 -10.56 1.72
CA LYS A 35 15.28 -11.62 1.17
C LYS A 35 15.56 -13.00 1.76
N LYS A 36 16.81 -13.34 2.07
CA LYS A 36 17.16 -14.61 2.75
C LYS A 36 16.57 -14.68 4.15
N VAL A 37 16.63 -13.57 4.90
CA VAL A 37 16.02 -13.49 6.23
C VAL A 37 14.51 -13.63 6.11
N ALA A 38 13.86 -12.89 5.21
CA ALA A 38 12.42 -12.93 4.99
C ALA A 38 11.92 -14.34 4.62
N ALA A 39 12.61 -15.06 3.73
CA ALA A 39 12.25 -16.42 3.34
C ALA A 39 12.36 -17.45 4.49
N GLY A 40 13.22 -17.21 5.46
CA GLY A 40 13.28 -18.04 6.68
C GLY A 40 12.17 -17.67 7.67
N TRP A 41 11.91 -16.38 7.83
CA TRP A 41 10.85 -15.82 8.67
C TRP A 41 9.45 -16.28 8.22
N ASP A 42 9.18 -16.35 6.93
CA ASP A 42 7.93 -16.81 6.33
C ASP A 42 7.46 -18.16 6.92
N LYS A 43 8.39 -19.13 7.03
CA LYS A 43 8.10 -20.44 7.63
C LYS A 43 7.80 -20.37 9.12
N TRP A 44 8.39 -19.42 9.83
CA TRP A 44 8.18 -19.22 11.24
C TRP A 44 6.82 -18.58 11.54
N VAL A 45 6.40 -17.63 10.70
CA VAL A 45 5.14 -16.88 10.83
C VAL A 45 3.93 -17.81 10.85
N ASP A 46 3.88 -18.82 9.97
CA ASP A 46 2.80 -19.80 9.88
C ASP A 46 2.46 -20.49 11.21
N SER A 47 3.45 -20.63 12.07
CA SER A 47 3.29 -21.34 13.36
C SER A 47 3.19 -20.38 14.56
N ASN A 48 3.39 -19.09 14.37
CA ASN A 48 3.58 -18.16 15.49
C ASN A 48 2.62 -16.98 15.49
N PHE A 49 2.13 -16.54 14.34
CA PHE A 49 1.10 -15.51 14.28
C PHE A 49 -0.28 -16.15 14.42
N THR A 50 -1.13 -15.50 15.21
CA THR A 50 -2.52 -15.94 15.45
C THR A 50 -3.52 -15.31 14.47
N GLU A 51 -3.10 -14.31 13.71
CA GLU A 51 -3.92 -13.61 12.74
C GLU A 51 -3.27 -13.66 11.35
N SER A 52 -4.08 -13.50 10.32
CA SER A 52 -3.60 -13.38 8.94
C SER A 52 -2.76 -12.13 8.77
N TYR A 53 -1.58 -12.30 8.18
CA TYR A 53 -0.64 -11.22 7.92
C TYR A 53 0.13 -11.50 6.64
N ASN A 54 0.13 -10.55 5.71
CA ASN A 54 0.89 -10.63 4.47
C ASN A 54 1.96 -9.55 4.47
N ALA A 55 3.17 -9.90 4.06
CA ALA A 55 4.29 -8.98 4.02
C ALA A 55 4.87 -8.82 2.62
N TYR A 56 5.36 -7.63 2.34
CA TYR A 56 6.04 -7.28 1.10
C TYR A 56 7.31 -6.49 1.40
N ILE A 57 8.36 -6.75 0.64
CA ILE A 57 9.53 -5.88 0.56
C ILE A 57 9.31 -4.95 -0.63
N LEU A 58 9.28 -3.65 -0.37
CA LEU A 58 9.20 -2.62 -1.39
C LEU A 58 10.61 -2.10 -1.69
N SER A 59 10.99 -2.12 -2.96
CA SER A 59 12.27 -1.58 -3.42
C SER A 59 12.03 -0.35 -4.30
N PRO A 60 12.80 0.75 -4.12
CA PRO A 60 12.70 1.94 -4.95
C PRO A 60 12.98 1.62 -6.42
N VAL A 61 12.14 2.15 -7.34
CA VAL A 61 12.31 1.98 -8.80
C VAL A 61 12.38 3.33 -9.50
N LEU A 62 11.36 4.17 -9.32
CA LEU A 62 11.31 5.52 -9.87
C LEU A 62 11.09 6.49 -8.70
N ILE A 63 12.16 6.97 -8.13
CA ILE A 63 12.17 7.90 -6.99
C ILE A 63 13.24 8.98 -7.19
N ASN A 64 13.09 10.08 -6.46
CA ASN A 64 14.20 11.00 -6.21
C ASN A 64 14.88 10.58 -4.89
N GLY A 65 16.13 10.17 -4.93
CA GLY A 65 16.86 9.68 -3.77
C GLY A 65 17.02 10.72 -2.65
N ALA A 66 16.96 12.02 -2.97
CA ALA A 66 16.96 13.07 -1.94
C ALA A 66 15.68 13.08 -1.10
N ASP A 67 14.55 12.67 -1.69
CA ASP A 67 13.25 12.62 -1.02
C ASP A 67 12.99 11.29 -0.29
N PHE A 68 13.81 10.27 -0.61
CA PHE A 68 13.65 8.93 -0.05
C PHE A 68 15.03 8.31 0.22
N PRO A 69 15.62 8.53 1.40
CA PRO A 69 16.97 8.11 1.75
C PRO A 69 17.05 6.66 2.28
N TYR A 70 16.09 5.81 1.96
CA TYR A 70 16.01 4.42 2.43
C TYR A 70 16.22 3.44 1.28
N ASP A 71 16.79 2.27 1.58
CA ASP A 71 17.04 1.21 0.60
C ASP A 71 15.80 0.35 0.34
N SER A 72 14.92 0.24 1.34
CA SER A 72 13.71 -0.58 1.25
C SER A 72 12.63 -0.12 2.24
N LEU A 73 11.40 -0.54 1.96
CA LEU A 73 10.31 -0.54 2.95
C LEU A 73 9.86 -1.98 3.20
N TRP A 74 9.51 -2.27 4.45
CA TRP A 74 8.67 -3.42 4.75
C TRP A 74 7.23 -2.96 4.84
N LEU A 75 6.35 -3.59 4.08
CA LEU A 75 4.91 -3.35 4.11
C LEU A 75 4.22 -4.60 4.65
N GLY A 76 3.64 -4.51 5.84
CA GLY A 76 2.79 -5.53 6.42
C GLY A 76 1.31 -5.19 6.25
N VAL A 77 0.48 -6.20 6.04
CA VAL A 77 -0.97 -6.07 5.82
C VAL A 77 -1.71 -7.07 6.69
N ALA A 78 -2.63 -6.58 7.54
CA ALA A 78 -3.57 -7.39 8.30
C ALA A 78 -5.01 -6.97 7.99
N GLU A 79 -5.97 -7.81 8.33
CA GLU A 79 -7.39 -7.57 8.04
C GLU A 79 -7.91 -6.23 8.59
N ASN A 80 -7.49 -5.89 9.81
CA ASN A 80 -7.89 -4.67 10.51
C ASN A 80 -6.86 -4.31 11.60
N GLN A 81 -7.02 -3.16 12.26
CA GLN A 81 -6.09 -2.69 13.30
C GLN A 81 -6.03 -3.61 14.53
N GLN A 82 -7.11 -4.32 14.87
CA GLN A 82 -7.09 -5.28 15.97
C GLN A 82 -6.26 -6.52 15.61
N ALA A 83 -6.42 -7.04 14.40
CA ALA A 83 -5.60 -8.16 13.90
C ALA A 83 -4.12 -7.76 13.82
N MET A 84 -3.82 -6.56 13.32
CA MET A 84 -2.46 -6.01 13.31
C MET A 84 -1.88 -5.91 14.73
N GLY A 85 -2.66 -5.46 15.71
CA GLY A 85 -2.25 -5.42 17.12
C GLY A 85 -1.86 -6.80 17.66
N LYS A 86 -2.64 -7.83 17.36
CA LYS A 86 -2.32 -9.22 17.77
C LYS A 86 -1.05 -9.75 17.08
N VAL A 87 -0.85 -9.44 15.79
CA VAL A 87 0.40 -9.76 15.08
C VAL A 87 1.60 -9.11 15.78
N MET A 88 1.49 -7.84 16.16
CA MET A 88 2.55 -7.12 16.88
C MET A 88 2.78 -7.70 18.28
N ASP A 89 1.74 -8.13 18.99
CA ASP A 89 1.85 -8.82 20.28
C ASP A 89 2.59 -10.17 20.14
N ASP A 90 2.21 -10.97 19.14
CA ASP A 90 2.89 -12.23 18.81
C ASP A 90 4.36 -12.02 18.45
N TRP A 91 4.64 -11.00 17.62
CA TRP A 91 6.01 -10.61 17.27
C TRP A 91 6.81 -10.22 18.51
N SER A 92 6.26 -9.37 19.37
CA SER A 92 6.92 -8.91 20.60
C SER A 92 7.21 -10.07 21.56
N ALA A 93 6.31 -11.05 21.64
CA ALA A 93 6.44 -12.18 22.55
C ALA A 93 7.39 -13.27 22.03
N LYS A 94 7.46 -13.49 20.71
CA LYS A 94 8.09 -14.67 20.10
C LYS A 94 9.16 -14.34 19.07
N GLY A 95 9.16 -13.11 18.51
CA GLY A 95 9.95 -12.70 17.35
C GLY A 95 11.42 -12.35 17.62
N GLY A 96 11.88 -12.37 18.88
CA GLY A 96 13.18 -11.79 19.26
C GLY A 96 14.40 -12.34 18.50
N GLU A 97 14.42 -13.62 18.15
CA GLU A 97 15.49 -14.21 17.32
C GLU A 97 15.42 -13.68 15.88
N TRP A 98 14.22 -13.53 15.33
CA TRP A 98 14.02 -13.01 13.98
C TRP A 98 14.29 -11.51 13.90
N GLN A 99 13.93 -10.77 14.96
CA GLN A 99 14.31 -9.35 15.07
C GLN A 99 15.82 -9.17 14.91
N GLN A 100 16.62 -9.97 15.62
CA GLN A 100 18.08 -9.92 15.51
C GLN A 100 18.58 -10.25 14.10
N LYS A 101 17.95 -11.21 13.40
CA LYS A 101 18.31 -11.56 12.02
C LYS A 101 17.95 -10.41 11.05
N PHE A 102 16.79 -9.79 11.22
CA PHE A 102 16.40 -8.62 10.42
C PHE A 102 17.35 -7.45 10.70
N ASP A 103 17.65 -7.13 11.96
CA ASP A 103 18.57 -6.04 12.35
C ASP A 103 19.99 -6.25 11.82
N ALA A 104 20.42 -7.50 11.65
CA ALA A 104 21.71 -7.83 11.04
C ALA A 104 21.72 -7.63 9.51
N ALA A 105 20.57 -7.59 8.84
CA ALA A 105 20.44 -7.37 7.42
C ALA A 105 20.08 -5.92 7.08
N SER A 106 19.22 -5.29 7.90
CA SER A 106 18.73 -3.93 7.67
C SER A 106 18.37 -3.26 9.01
N LYS A 107 18.49 -1.93 9.04
CA LYS A 107 18.10 -1.09 10.18
C LYS A 107 16.93 -0.22 9.75
N CYS A 108 15.86 -0.24 10.54
CA CYS A 108 14.65 0.51 10.24
C CYS A 108 14.49 1.64 11.26
N ASP A 109 14.55 2.89 10.81
CA ASP A 109 14.53 4.08 11.65
C ASP A 109 13.11 4.57 11.96
N SER A 110 12.14 4.12 11.18
CA SER A 110 10.74 4.53 11.33
C SER A 110 9.82 3.33 11.16
N HIS A 111 8.77 3.31 11.98
CA HIS A 111 7.68 2.35 11.94
C HIS A 111 6.37 3.08 12.11
N ALA A 112 5.43 2.91 11.18
CA ALA A 112 4.13 3.56 11.21
C ALA A 112 3.01 2.59 10.87
N LEU A 113 1.85 2.79 11.51
CA LEU A 113 0.61 2.11 11.17
C LEU A 113 -0.26 3.04 10.32
N LEU A 114 -0.88 2.48 9.30
CA LEU A 114 -1.80 3.17 8.42
C LEU A 114 -3.09 2.36 8.28
N THR A 115 -4.11 3.00 7.74
CA THR A 115 -5.32 2.31 7.28
C THR A 115 -5.37 2.36 5.76
N SER A 116 -5.45 1.21 5.11
CA SER A 116 -5.72 1.11 3.68
C SER A 116 -7.22 1.10 3.43
N MET A 117 -7.71 1.95 2.54
CA MET A 117 -9.06 1.91 2.00
C MET A 117 -9.00 1.44 0.56
N GLU A 118 -9.76 0.41 0.22
CA GLU A 118 -9.90 -0.07 -1.15
C GLU A 118 -10.87 0.84 -1.93
N VAL A 119 -10.36 1.48 -2.96
CA VAL A 119 -11.14 2.29 -3.91
C VAL A 119 -11.48 1.47 -5.15
N ARG A 120 -10.51 0.74 -5.67
CA ARG A 120 -10.64 -0.20 -6.76
C ARG A 120 -9.88 -1.47 -6.42
N PRO A 121 -10.55 -2.64 -6.37
CA PRO A 121 -9.90 -3.89 -6.03
C PRO A 121 -8.82 -4.24 -7.05
N TYR A 122 -7.77 -4.92 -6.57
CA TYR A 122 -6.73 -5.50 -7.39
C TYR A 122 -6.72 -7.02 -7.16
N ASP A 123 -7.00 -7.78 -8.21
CA ASP A 123 -7.21 -9.22 -8.16
C ASP A 123 -5.93 -10.06 -8.02
N LYS A 124 -4.75 -9.41 -8.14
CA LYS A 124 -3.43 -10.05 -8.00
C LYS A 124 -2.71 -9.69 -6.71
N LEU A 125 -3.44 -9.33 -5.67
CA LEU A 125 -2.85 -9.16 -4.33
C LEU A 125 -2.20 -10.48 -3.90
N GLY A 126 -1.04 -10.37 -3.20
CA GLY A 126 -0.23 -11.54 -2.86
C GLY A 126 0.84 -11.90 -3.90
N GLN A 127 0.80 -11.31 -5.08
CA GLN A 127 1.81 -11.48 -6.12
C GLN A 127 2.79 -10.29 -6.16
N ALA A 128 3.91 -10.48 -6.86
CA ALA A 128 4.82 -9.38 -7.16
C ALA A 128 4.15 -8.35 -8.09
N GLY A 129 4.47 -7.08 -7.88
CA GLY A 129 3.90 -5.98 -8.67
C GLY A 129 4.60 -4.65 -8.39
N TYR A 130 3.93 -3.57 -8.73
CA TYR A 130 4.43 -2.22 -8.58
C TYR A 130 3.39 -1.34 -7.90
N LEU A 131 3.86 -0.50 -6.97
CA LEU A 131 3.07 0.52 -6.30
C LEU A 131 3.54 1.89 -6.78
N GLN A 132 2.61 2.71 -7.27
CA GLN A 132 2.84 4.14 -7.49
C GLN A 132 2.13 4.90 -6.37
N VAL A 133 2.86 5.71 -5.62
CA VAL A 133 2.36 6.39 -4.42
C VAL A 133 2.61 7.88 -4.51
N SER A 134 1.59 8.69 -4.22
CA SER A 134 1.65 10.13 -4.05
C SER A 134 1.15 10.52 -2.66
N ALA A 135 1.80 11.48 -2.03
CA ALA A 135 1.32 12.11 -0.81
C ALA A 135 0.33 13.23 -1.15
N CYS A 136 -0.85 13.21 -0.54
CA CYS A 136 -1.96 14.09 -0.89
C CYS A 136 -2.50 14.85 0.33
N GLN A 137 -2.89 16.10 0.11
CA GLN A 137 -3.57 16.94 1.10
C GLN A 137 -4.93 17.37 0.56
N PHE A 138 -5.94 17.45 1.43
CA PHE A 138 -7.23 18.01 1.05
C PHE A 138 -7.15 19.52 0.87
N LYS A 139 -7.84 20.01 -0.13
CA LYS A 139 -8.10 21.45 -0.31
C LYS A 139 -9.18 21.90 0.68
N SER A 140 -9.21 23.21 0.97
CA SER A 140 -10.15 23.77 1.94
C SER A 140 -11.60 23.42 1.62
N GLY A 141 -12.31 22.84 2.59
CA GLY A 141 -13.70 22.44 2.47
C GLY A 141 -13.95 21.07 1.82
N ALA A 142 -12.89 20.37 1.41
CA ALA A 142 -12.98 18.99 0.91
C ALA A 142 -12.55 17.98 1.98
N GLY A 143 -12.93 16.72 1.78
CA GLY A 143 -12.60 15.60 2.65
C GLY A 143 -12.88 14.24 2.00
N PHE A 144 -12.91 13.20 2.82
CA PHE A 144 -13.10 11.83 2.34
C PHE A 144 -14.44 11.60 1.64
N ALA A 145 -15.49 12.36 1.96
CA ALA A 145 -16.79 12.22 1.31
C ALA A 145 -16.74 12.67 -0.17
N GLU A 146 -16.15 13.83 -0.43
CA GLU A 146 -15.94 14.37 -1.77
C GLU A 146 -14.98 13.48 -2.56
N LEU A 147 -13.90 12.99 -1.90
CA LEU A 147 -12.94 12.07 -2.50
C LEU A 147 -13.63 10.77 -2.94
N ALA A 148 -14.44 10.15 -2.08
CA ALA A 148 -15.16 8.93 -2.40
C ALA A 148 -16.15 9.10 -3.56
N ALA A 149 -16.81 10.27 -3.64
CA ALA A 149 -17.70 10.59 -4.76
C ALA A 149 -16.94 10.75 -6.09
N ALA A 150 -15.74 11.32 -6.05
CA ALA A 150 -14.84 11.42 -7.22
C ALA A 150 -14.29 10.03 -7.60
N ASP A 151 -13.85 9.23 -6.63
CA ASP A 151 -13.34 7.88 -6.83
C ASP A 151 -14.36 6.97 -7.54
N LYS A 152 -15.64 7.06 -7.18
CA LYS A 152 -16.72 6.32 -7.85
C LYS A 152 -16.83 6.68 -9.35
N LYS A 153 -16.73 7.96 -9.68
CA LYS A 153 -16.77 8.43 -11.07
C LYS A 153 -15.51 8.03 -11.84
N TRP A 154 -14.36 8.10 -11.18
CA TRP A 154 -13.09 7.68 -11.76
C TRP A 154 -13.08 6.18 -12.05
N ASN A 155 -13.55 5.34 -11.13
CA ASN A 155 -13.68 3.90 -11.36
C ASN A 155 -14.55 3.59 -12.57
N ALA A 156 -15.69 4.28 -12.73
CA ALA A 156 -16.55 4.12 -13.89
C ALA A 156 -15.84 4.52 -15.21
N TRP A 157 -14.97 5.53 -15.19
CA TRP A 157 -14.15 5.88 -16.34
C TRP A 157 -13.09 4.81 -16.64
N MET A 158 -12.41 4.29 -15.61
CA MET A 158 -11.43 3.20 -15.76
C MET A 158 -12.09 1.95 -16.37
N ASP A 159 -13.27 1.55 -15.87
CA ASP A 159 -14.03 0.41 -16.40
C ASP A 159 -14.39 0.58 -17.86
N LYS A 160 -14.93 1.75 -18.22
CA LYS A 160 -15.30 2.08 -19.61
C LYS A 160 -14.12 2.02 -20.57
N ASN A 161 -12.93 2.35 -20.10
CA ASN A 161 -11.72 2.42 -20.91
C ASN A 161 -10.81 1.20 -20.76
N ALA A 162 -11.20 0.19 -19.97
CA ALA A 162 -10.40 -0.97 -19.64
C ALA A 162 -9.00 -0.62 -19.09
N MET A 163 -8.92 0.44 -18.27
CA MET A 163 -7.67 0.85 -17.64
C MET A 163 -7.28 -0.19 -16.57
N PRO A 164 -6.08 -0.78 -16.64
CA PRO A 164 -5.66 -1.81 -15.70
C PRO A 164 -5.35 -1.22 -14.30
N GLY A 165 -5.18 -2.11 -13.32
CA GLY A 165 -4.66 -1.78 -11.99
C GLY A 165 -5.73 -1.57 -10.92
N GLY A 166 -5.25 -1.52 -9.67
CA GLY A 166 -6.04 -1.25 -8.48
C GLY A 166 -5.76 0.13 -7.90
N ILE A 167 -6.65 0.63 -7.06
CA ILE A 167 -6.51 1.94 -6.40
C ILE A 167 -6.82 1.78 -4.92
N TYR A 168 -5.94 2.36 -4.10
CA TYR A 168 -6.09 2.40 -2.65
C TYR A 168 -5.84 3.82 -2.13
N ARG A 169 -6.36 4.11 -0.95
CA ARG A 169 -6.02 5.30 -0.16
C ARG A 169 -5.43 4.83 1.15
N TRP A 170 -4.17 5.16 1.41
CA TRP A 170 -3.53 4.86 2.68
C TRP A 170 -3.62 6.09 3.58
N ILE A 171 -4.23 5.94 4.73
CA ILE A 171 -4.46 7.02 5.68
C ILE A 171 -3.40 6.92 6.77
N PRO A 172 -2.55 7.96 6.98
CA PRO A 172 -1.56 7.99 8.05
C PRO A 172 -2.20 7.77 9.43
N GLY A 173 -1.52 7.02 10.27
CA GLY A 173 -1.96 6.71 11.63
C GLY A 173 -0.83 6.87 12.65
N VAL A 174 -0.78 5.94 13.60
CA VAL A 174 0.22 5.96 14.68
C VAL A 174 1.62 5.77 14.12
N GLY A 175 2.59 6.54 14.61
CA GLY A 175 3.98 6.48 14.14
C GLY A 175 4.28 7.31 12.90
N ALA A 176 3.28 7.93 12.26
CA ALA A 176 3.51 8.85 11.15
C ALA A 176 4.40 10.02 11.58
N GLN A 177 5.32 10.43 10.70
CA GLN A 177 6.25 11.52 10.99
C GLN A 177 5.49 12.84 11.17
N ARG A 178 5.85 13.61 12.19
CA ARG A 178 5.22 14.93 12.44
C ARG A 178 5.37 15.92 11.28
N ALA A 179 6.43 15.77 10.50
CA ALA A 179 6.67 16.61 9.32
C ALA A 179 5.76 16.22 8.13
N ASP A 180 5.26 14.99 8.09
CA ASP A 180 4.30 14.55 7.10
C ASP A 180 2.95 15.26 7.34
N LYS A 181 2.47 15.94 6.31
CA LYS A 181 1.22 16.69 6.34
C LYS A 181 0.16 16.06 5.45
N SER A 182 0.42 14.84 4.96
CA SER A 182 -0.51 14.14 4.09
C SER A 182 -1.77 13.75 4.85
N ASP A 183 -2.93 14.07 4.28
CA ASP A 183 -4.21 13.56 4.77
C ASP A 183 -4.40 12.10 4.32
N PHE A 184 -3.84 11.76 3.15
CA PHE A 184 -3.80 10.39 2.64
C PHE A 184 -2.69 10.23 1.60
N TYR A 185 -2.33 8.98 1.31
CA TYR A 185 -1.53 8.62 0.14
C TYR A 185 -2.44 8.01 -0.92
N GLY A 186 -2.36 8.56 -2.14
CA GLY A 186 -2.97 7.94 -3.32
C GLY A 186 -2.09 6.82 -3.84
N VAL A 187 -2.61 5.59 -3.89
CA VAL A 187 -1.85 4.40 -4.31
C VAL A 187 -2.49 3.78 -5.54
N TYR A 188 -1.70 3.62 -6.59
CA TYR A 188 -2.05 2.85 -7.78
C TYR A 188 -1.19 1.59 -7.84
N VAL A 189 -1.83 0.44 -8.07
CA VAL A 189 -1.16 -0.86 -8.13
C VAL A 189 -1.21 -1.40 -9.56
N ALA A 190 -0.06 -1.85 -10.07
CA ALA A 190 0.07 -2.46 -11.39
C ALA A 190 0.85 -3.78 -11.31
N GLU A 191 0.58 -4.72 -12.22
CA GLU A 191 1.31 -5.97 -12.32
C GLU A 191 2.74 -5.76 -12.83
N SER A 192 2.89 -4.84 -13.78
CA SER A 192 4.16 -4.53 -14.43
C SER A 192 4.37 -3.04 -14.65
N LEU A 193 5.61 -2.63 -14.94
CA LEU A 193 5.90 -1.27 -15.41
C LEU A 193 5.26 -1.00 -16.77
N ALA A 194 5.03 -2.03 -17.59
CA ALA A 194 4.32 -1.88 -18.86
C ALA A 194 2.85 -1.54 -18.64
N ASP A 195 2.15 -2.21 -17.71
CA ASP A 195 0.76 -1.88 -17.37
C ASP A 195 0.65 -0.48 -16.76
N ARG A 196 1.62 -0.10 -15.90
CA ARG A 196 1.73 1.26 -15.39
C ARG A 196 1.93 2.27 -16.52
N GLY A 197 2.77 1.93 -17.52
CA GLY A 197 2.99 2.73 -18.72
C GLY A 197 1.70 2.87 -19.55
N GLN A 198 1.01 1.77 -19.81
CA GLN A 198 -0.29 1.77 -20.49
C GLN A 198 -1.30 2.68 -19.78
N ALA A 199 -1.41 2.57 -18.46
CA ALA A 199 -2.27 3.45 -17.68
C ALA A 199 -1.90 4.93 -17.86
N HIS A 200 -0.60 5.25 -17.89
CA HIS A 200 -0.13 6.62 -18.13
C HIS A 200 -0.48 7.11 -19.54
N ASP A 201 -0.30 6.29 -20.57
CA ASP A 201 -0.68 6.63 -21.94
C ASP A 201 -2.19 6.92 -22.07
N MET A 202 -3.02 6.15 -21.37
CA MET A 202 -4.47 6.40 -21.28
C MET A 202 -4.78 7.73 -20.55
N MET A 203 -4.02 8.09 -19.52
CA MET A 203 -4.10 9.40 -18.88
C MET A 203 -3.78 10.51 -19.88
N MET A 204 -2.73 10.37 -20.68
CA MET A 204 -2.35 11.34 -21.72
C MET A 204 -3.39 11.42 -22.85
N ALA A 205 -4.02 10.31 -23.19
CA ALA A 205 -5.06 10.23 -24.23
C ALA A 205 -6.44 10.81 -23.81
N GLY A 206 -6.52 11.52 -22.70
CA GLY A 206 -7.74 12.20 -22.23
C GLY A 206 -8.09 11.91 -20.77
N GLY A 207 -7.46 10.93 -20.14
CA GLY A 207 -7.68 10.60 -18.73
C GLY A 207 -7.38 11.76 -17.80
N PHE A 208 -6.34 12.56 -18.08
CA PHE A 208 -5.98 13.71 -17.24
C PHE A 208 -7.08 14.78 -17.20
N GLN A 209 -7.78 15.03 -18.30
CA GLN A 209 -8.90 15.98 -18.29
C GLN A 209 -10.02 15.52 -17.37
N VAL A 210 -10.33 14.21 -17.42
CA VAL A 210 -11.34 13.61 -16.54
C VAL A 210 -10.86 13.64 -15.09
N TRP A 211 -9.63 13.20 -14.83
CA TRP A 211 -9.00 13.23 -13.51
C TRP A 211 -9.06 14.63 -12.89
N ASN A 212 -8.54 15.63 -13.60
CA ASN A 212 -8.54 17.02 -13.12
C ASN A 212 -9.96 17.53 -12.84
N SER A 213 -10.94 17.23 -13.71
CA SER A 213 -12.33 17.64 -13.49
C SER A 213 -12.95 17.01 -12.23
N LEU A 214 -12.45 15.88 -11.77
CA LEU A 214 -12.95 15.16 -10.59
C LEU A 214 -12.20 15.52 -9.30
N TYR A 215 -10.88 15.73 -9.36
CA TYR A 215 -10.03 15.81 -8.17
C TYR A 215 -9.41 17.19 -7.91
N ASP A 216 -9.32 18.06 -8.92
CA ASP A 216 -8.63 19.36 -8.80
C ASP A 216 -9.20 20.27 -7.69
N GLY A 217 -10.51 20.18 -7.43
CA GLY A 217 -11.16 20.90 -6.32
C GLY A 217 -11.06 20.19 -4.96
N ILE A 218 -10.53 18.95 -4.89
CA ILE A 218 -10.60 18.08 -3.70
C ILE A 218 -9.25 17.94 -3.03
N SER A 219 -8.21 17.62 -3.79
CA SER A 219 -6.90 17.35 -3.22
C SER A 219 -5.77 17.87 -4.08
N ASP A 220 -4.63 18.07 -3.45
CA ASP A 220 -3.34 18.36 -4.07
C ASP A 220 -2.37 17.26 -3.69
N CYS A 221 -1.74 16.63 -4.69
CA CYS A 221 -0.83 15.53 -4.50
C CYS A 221 0.54 15.85 -5.07
N ASP A 222 1.59 15.39 -4.40
CA ASP A 222 2.95 15.52 -4.88
C ASP A 222 3.25 14.59 -6.07
N ASN A 223 4.47 14.68 -6.61
CA ASN A 223 4.92 13.81 -7.68
C ASN A 223 4.94 12.35 -7.22
N PRO A 224 4.34 11.43 -8.01
CA PRO A 224 4.30 10.01 -7.65
C PRO A 224 5.69 9.37 -7.67
N ARG A 225 5.88 8.42 -6.77
CA ARG A 225 7.05 7.54 -6.67
C ARG A 225 6.64 6.11 -6.94
N VAL A 226 7.54 5.31 -7.52
CA VAL A 226 7.24 3.91 -7.85
C VAL A 226 8.19 2.98 -7.13
N TRP A 227 7.60 1.96 -6.49
CA TRP A 227 8.30 0.84 -5.86
C TRP A 227 7.90 -0.47 -6.52
N SER A 228 8.86 -1.39 -6.63
CA SER A 228 8.51 -2.80 -6.83
C SER A 228 8.07 -3.40 -5.51
N ALA A 229 7.01 -4.18 -5.50
CA ALA A 229 6.54 -4.93 -4.34
C ALA A 229 6.81 -6.42 -4.57
N GLN A 230 7.57 -7.03 -3.68
CA GLN A 230 7.87 -8.47 -3.72
C GLN A 230 7.29 -9.10 -2.45
N PRO A 231 6.45 -10.16 -2.55
CA PRO A 231 6.01 -10.89 -1.38
C PRO A 231 7.21 -11.36 -0.54
N ALA A 232 7.16 -11.09 0.74
CA ALA A 232 8.16 -11.50 1.72
C ALA A 232 7.72 -12.73 2.52
N GLY A 233 6.46 -13.11 2.36
CA GLY A 233 5.79 -14.18 3.08
C GLY A 233 4.60 -13.67 3.90
N GLY A 234 4.03 -14.53 4.71
CA GLY A 234 2.93 -14.21 5.61
C GLY A 234 1.96 -15.37 5.80
N VAL A 235 1.05 -15.21 6.74
CA VAL A 235 -0.06 -16.15 6.99
C VAL A 235 -1.27 -15.70 6.18
N THR A 236 -1.70 -16.52 5.24
CA THR A 236 -2.98 -16.31 4.55
C THR A 236 -4.14 -16.87 5.38
N ALA A 237 -5.26 -16.18 5.44
CA ALA A 237 -6.49 -16.74 6.00
C ALA A 237 -6.85 -18.02 5.22
N GLN A 238 -7.04 -19.13 5.94
CA GLN A 238 -7.54 -20.40 5.39
C GLN A 238 -9.04 -20.34 5.18
#